data_7e71434ab33757fb640ca31031d1371c
#
_entry.id   7e71434ab33757fb640ca31031d1371c
#
_cell.length_a   1.000
_cell.length_b   1.000
_cell.length_c   1.000
_cell.angle_alpha   90.00
_cell.angle_beta   90.00
_cell.angle_gamma   90.00
#
_symmetry.space_group_name_H-M   'P 1'
#
loop_
_entity.id
_entity.type
_entity.pdbx_description
1 polymer ?
#
loop_
_entity_poly.entity_id
_entity_poly.type
_entity_poly.pdbx_seq_one_letter_code
_entity_poly.pdbx_strand_id
1 'polypeptide(L)'
;MAQPTNSHSTYDAVGNREDLSNIIYDISPTETPVLSMIGKKKATATKHEWQIDALAAASAANFVIEGDDATTDAAVVSTRLDNQCGISDKVARVTGTQESVNSAGRRSEMGYQMEKKMRELKRDVETSILANTAKVVGNDTLARKVAGLQAWVKTNANDASDATASAGTGADVHTDGTARPLTETMFEDVLAQSWNAGGMPSYGIMNSFQKRKVSAFSGNSTPTQDASSGKLYNSVDVYCDPLGSEIDIVPDHFVPADVVHFIDPDYMSFVTLRDFHTKDLAKTGDSERKQILVEWSLEVANEAAHAAIYDLTTA
;
A
#
# COMPACT_ATOMS: atom_id res chain seq x y z
N MET A 1 -48.43 -29.09 -25.94
CA MET A 1 -49.10 -28.55 -27.15
C MET A 1 -48.00 -28.21 -28.14
N ALA A 2 -48.16 -28.62 -29.40
CA ALA A 2 -47.23 -28.28 -30.47
C ALA A 2 -47.58 -26.88 -31.01
N GLN A 3 -46.57 -26.19 -31.58
CA GLN A 3 -46.74 -24.89 -32.19
C GLN A 3 -47.75 -24.94 -33.34
N PRO A 4 -48.64 -23.93 -33.49
CA PRO A 4 -49.62 -23.92 -34.61
C PRO A 4 -48.88 -23.93 -35.96
N THR A 5 -49.41 -24.67 -36.92
CA THR A 5 -48.92 -24.68 -38.30
C THR A 5 -49.05 -23.31 -38.94
N ASN A 6 -48.04 -22.90 -39.72
CA ASN A 6 -47.91 -21.59 -40.37
C ASN A 6 -47.73 -20.38 -39.43
N SER A 7 -47.22 -20.60 -38.22
CA SER A 7 -46.78 -19.49 -37.34
C SER A 7 -45.32 -19.17 -37.55
N HIS A 8 -44.99 -17.90 -37.77
CA HIS A 8 -43.61 -17.43 -37.77
C HIS A 8 -43.15 -17.23 -36.33
N SER A 9 -42.16 -17.99 -35.90
CA SER A 9 -41.64 -17.98 -34.53
C SER A 9 -40.27 -17.35 -34.42
N THR A 10 -39.86 -17.05 -33.22
CA THR A 10 -38.46 -16.57 -32.97
C THR A 10 -37.39 -17.57 -33.36
N TYR A 11 -37.77 -18.87 -33.51
CA TYR A 11 -36.86 -19.94 -33.97
C TYR A 11 -36.59 -19.88 -35.48
N ASP A 12 -37.54 -19.30 -36.26
CA ASP A 12 -37.46 -19.19 -37.72
C ASP A 12 -36.95 -17.80 -38.17
N ALA A 13 -36.86 -16.85 -37.23
CA ALA A 13 -36.51 -15.48 -37.53
C ALA A 13 -34.98 -15.30 -37.65
N VAL A 14 -34.49 -14.88 -38.82
CA VAL A 14 -33.08 -14.68 -39.14
C VAL A 14 -32.56 -13.26 -38.74
N GLY A 15 -33.46 -12.36 -38.37
CA GLY A 15 -33.10 -10.94 -38.14
C GLY A 15 -33.16 -10.48 -36.69
N ASN A 16 -33.28 -11.38 -35.72
CA ASN A 16 -33.34 -11.02 -34.31
C ASN A 16 -31.97 -10.56 -33.86
N ARG A 17 -31.91 -9.35 -33.25
CA ARG A 17 -30.68 -8.83 -32.61
C ARG A 17 -30.51 -9.50 -31.26
N GLU A 18 -29.25 -9.84 -30.95
CA GLU A 18 -28.84 -10.24 -29.60
C GLU A 18 -29.10 -9.08 -28.62
N ASP A 19 -29.67 -9.40 -27.46
CA ASP A 19 -29.82 -8.44 -26.36
C ASP A 19 -28.55 -8.46 -25.52
N LEU A 20 -27.65 -7.48 -25.78
CA LEU A 20 -26.44 -7.32 -25.04
C LEU A 20 -26.55 -6.08 -24.14
N SER A 21 -26.39 -6.27 -22.83
CA SER A 21 -26.40 -5.17 -21.86
C SER A 21 -25.30 -4.14 -22.18
N ASN A 22 -25.66 -2.88 -22.12
CA ASN A 22 -24.72 -1.76 -22.25
C ASN A 22 -23.90 -1.49 -20.98
N ILE A 23 -24.05 -2.32 -19.95
CA ILE A 23 -23.37 -2.17 -18.66
C ILE A 23 -22.29 -3.25 -18.53
N ILE A 24 -21.06 -2.82 -18.21
CA ILE A 24 -19.94 -3.71 -17.91
C ILE A 24 -19.76 -3.73 -16.39
N TYR A 25 -19.88 -4.91 -15.80
CA TYR A 25 -19.71 -5.10 -14.36
C TYR A 25 -18.26 -5.50 -14.06
N ASP A 26 -17.59 -4.75 -13.19
CA ASP A 26 -16.27 -5.05 -12.68
C ASP A 26 -16.34 -5.10 -11.15
N ILE A 27 -15.86 -6.21 -10.57
CA ILE A 27 -15.83 -6.45 -9.12
C ILE A 27 -14.39 -6.52 -8.58
N SER A 28 -13.42 -6.11 -9.39
CA SER A 28 -12.01 -6.10 -8.96
C SER A 28 -11.78 -5.02 -7.90
N PRO A 29 -11.02 -5.29 -6.83
CA PRO A 29 -10.66 -4.25 -5.86
C PRO A 29 -9.84 -3.15 -6.55
N THR A 30 -10.23 -1.91 -6.35
CA THR A 30 -9.58 -0.73 -6.97
C THR A 30 -9.16 0.30 -5.94
N GLU A 31 -9.48 0.08 -4.67
CA GLU A 31 -9.09 0.97 -3.58
C GLU A 31 -7.61 0.85 -3.28
N THR A 32 -6.95 1.98 -3.15
CA THR A 32 -5.52 2.10 -2.83
C THR A 32 -5.38 3.06 -1.64
N PRO A 33 -5.65 2.55 -0.41
CA PRO A 33 -5.72 3.41 0.76
C PRO A 33 -4.38 4.05 1.10
N VAL A 34 -3.27 3.30 1.07
CA VAL A 34 -1.95 3.82 1.43
C VAL A 34 -1.50 4.92 0.50
N LEU A 35 -1.60 4.71 -0.82
CA LEU A 35 -1.27 5.72 -1.82
C LEU A 35 -2.11 7.01 -1.68
N SER A 36 -3.32 6.88 -1.12
CA SER A 36 -4.21 8.02 -0.90
C SER A 36 -3.93 8.77 0.39
N MET A 37 -3.42 8.10 1.43
CA MET A 37 -3.14 8.66 2.76
C MET A 37 -1.78 9.36 2.83
N ILE A 38 -0.75 8.80 2.19
CA ILE A 38 0.62 9.30 2.28
C ILE A 38 0.81 10.62 1.52
N GLY A 39 1.76 11.43 2.00
CA GLY A 39 2.14 12.69 1.39
C GLY A 39 2.66 12.52 -0.05
N LYS A 40 2.64 13.61 -0.83
CA LYS A 40 3.17 13.62 -2.19
C LYS A 40 4.29 14.63 -2.32
N LYS A 41 5.43 14.18 -2.87
CA LYS A 41 6.62 14.99 -3.11
C LYS A 41 7.13 14.81 -4.53
N LYS A 42 8.05 15.69 -4.97
CA LYS A 42 8.72 15.55 -6.27
C LYS A 42 10.20 15.23 -6.06
N ALA A 43 10.70 14.23 -6.82
CA ALA A 43 12.12 13.98 -6.94
C ALA A 43 12.72 14.83 -8.07
N THR A 44 14.00 15.12 -7.95
CA THR A 44 14.79 15.80 -8.98
C THR A 44 15.85 14.89 -9.61
N ALA A 45 16.05 13.70 -9.04
CA ALA A 45 17.02 12.71 -9.50
C ALA A 45 16.46 11.30 -9.39
N THR A 46 17.10 10.35 -10.06
CA THR A 46 16.74 8.92 -10.02
C THR A 46 16.98 8.26 -8.66
N LYS A 47 17.85 8.85 -7.87
CA LYS A 47 18.10 8.50 -6.48
C LYS A 47 17.53 9.63 -5.63
N HIS A 48 16.49 9.32 -4.87
CA HIS A 48 15.90 10.25 -3.92
C HIS A 48 16.57 10.07 -2.56
N GLU A 49 17.07 11.16 -1.99
CA GLU A 49 17.82 11.13 -0.73
C GLU A 49 17.23 12.12 0.27
N TRP A 50 17.23 11.72 1.54
CA TRP A 50 16.82 12.56 2.66
C TRP A 50 17.73 12.35 3.87
N GLN A 51 17.66 13.25 4.83
CA GLN A 51 18.46 13.19 6.04
C GLN A 51 17.56 12.95 7.25
N ILE A 52 18.05 12.12 8.16
CA ILE A 52 17.47 11.90 9.46
C ILE A 52 18.46 12.32 10.54
N ASP A 53 17.95 12.81 11.64
CA ASP A 53 18.71 13.21 12.81
C ASP A 53 18.00 12.75 14.08
N ALA A 54 18.73 12.57 15.16
CA ALA A 54 18.21 12.17 16.45
C ALA A 54 18.80 13.06 17.55
N LEU A 55 17.97 13.43 18.51
CA LEU A 55 18.45 14.11 19.70
C LEU A 55 19.24 13.12 20.57
N ALA A 56 20.21 13.63 21.31
CA ALA A 56 20.87 12.87 22.35
C ALA A 56 19.87 12.43 23.43
N ALA A 57 20.14 11.30 24.06
CA ALA A 57 19.30 10.81 25.14
C ALA A 57 19.18 11.85 26.27
N ALA A 58 17.98 11.99 26.84
CA ALA A 58 17.76 12.89 27.96
C ALA A 58 18.57 12.44 29.17
N SER A 59 19.26 13.39 29.83
CA SER A 59 20.02 13.13 31.05
C SER A 59 19.42 13.85 32.23
N ALA A 60 19.08 13.11 33.27
CA ALA A 60 18.60 13.65 34.55
C ALA A 60 19.78 14.23 35.40
N ALA A 61 21.03 14.00 35.02
CA ALA A 61 22.21 14.41 35.75
C ALA A 61 22.93 15.60 35.09
N ASN A 62 22.27 16.37 34.24
CA ASN A 62 22.82 17.54 33.58
C ASN A 62 22.86 18.78 34.54
N PHE A 63 23.63 18.66 35.60
CA PHE A 63 23.87 19.73 36.55
C PHE A 63 25.36 20.08 36.53
N VAL A 64 25.67 21.38 36.56
CA VAL A 64 27.04 21.90 36.59
C VAL A 64 27.31 22.62 37.93
N ILE A 65 28.55 22.66 38.33
CA ILE A 65 29.00 23.38 39.54
C ILE A 65 29.00 24.87 39.21
N GLU A 66 28.59 25.70 40.17
CA GLU A 66 28.62 27.15 40.03
C GLU A 66 30.06 27.64 39.82
N GLY A 67 30.28 28.34 38.69
CA GLY A 67 31.61 28.85 38.33
C GLY A 67 32.49 27.84 37.56
N ASP A 68 31.97 26.69 37.16
CA ASP A 68 32.68 25.72 36.30
C ASP A 68 32.78 26.21 34.85
N ASP A 69 33.83 25.79 34.16
CA ASP A 69 34.01 26.12 32.75
C ASP A 69 33.04 25.28 31.89
N ALA A 70 32.38 25.94 30.92
CA ALA A 70 31.49 25.23 29.97
C ALA A 70 32.27 24.24 29.11
N THR A 71 31.85 22.97 29.16
CA THR A 71 32.37 21.93 28.28
C THR A 71 31.57 21.85 26.99
N THR A 72 32.23 21.47 25.89
CA THR A 72 31.58 21.32 24.59
C THR A 72 30.95 19.92 24.46
N ASP A 73 29.68 19.85 24.21
CA ASP A 73 29.02 18.58 23.89
C ASP A 73 29.41 18.05 22.51
N ALA A 74 29.41 16.74 22.35
CA ALA A 74 29.71 16.12 21.07
C ALA A 74 28.60 16.44 20.05
N ALA A 75 28.95 16.97 18.89
CA ALA A 75 28.04 17.18 17.80
C ALA A 75 27.63 15.83 17.18
N VAL A 76 26.32 15.59 17.06
CA VAL A 76 25.77 14.45 16.36
C VAL A 76 25.64 14.83 14.88
N VAL A 77 26.09 13.94 13.99
CA VAL A 77 26.00 14.15 12.53
C VAL A 77 24.74 13.43 12.01
N SER A 78 23.94 14.14 11.21
CA SER A 78 22.76 13.56 10.56
C SER A 78 23.13 12.40 9.64
N THR A 79 22.27 11.39 9.57
CA THR A 79 22.41 10.22 8.68
C THR A 79 21.61 10.45 7.41
N ARG A 80 22.21 10.09 6.25
CA ARG A 80 21.53 10.19 4.95
C ARG A 80 21.00 8.83 4.52
N LEU A 81 19.71 8.77 4.22
CA LEU A 81 19.02 7.63 3.64
C LEU A 81 18.67 7.91 2.19
N ASP A 82 18.45 6.86 1.40
CA ASP A 82 18.13 6.97 -0.01
C ASP A 82 17.21 5.83 -0.47
N ASN A 83 16.41 6.14 -1.48
CA ASN A 83 15.64 5.13 -2.24
C ASN A 83 15.74 5.42 -3.73
N GLN A 84 15.50 4.40 -4.57
CA GLN A 84 15.60 4.51 -6.02
C GLN A 84 14.23 4.84 -6.63
N CYS A 85 14.21 5.66 -7.70
CA CYS A 85 13.00 5.86 -8.49
C CYS A 85 12.84 4.72 -9.49
N GLY A 86 11.80 3.92 -9.33
CA GLY A 86 11.41 2.87 -10.26
C GLY A 86 10.45 3.38 -11.33
N ILE A 87 10.46 2.76 -12.51
CA ILE A 87 9.50 3.03 -13.58
C ILE A 87 8.46 1.93 -13.55
N SER A 88 7.19 2.32 -13.41
CA SER A 88 6.04 1.42 -13.55
C SER A 88 5.20 1.85 -14.74
N ASP A 89 4.84 0.92 -15.61
CA ASP A 89 4.06 1.22 -16.81
C ASP A 89 3.02 0.16 -17.14
N LYS A 90 2.04 0.56 -17.92
CA LYS A 90 1.06 -0.32 -18.56
C LYS A 90 0.82 0.17 -19.98
N VAL A 91 0.71 -0.76 -20.91
CA VAL A 91 0.43 -0.47 -22.33
C VAL A 91 -0.93 -1.04 -22.72
N ALA A 92 -1.74 -0.21 -23.36
CA ALA A 92 -2.94 -0.64 -24.05
C ALA A 92 -2.69 -0.65 -25.56
N ARG A 93 -3.21 -1.68 -26.24
CA ARG A 93 -3.18 -1.80 -27.71
C ARG A 93 -4.57 -2.18 -28.19
N VAL A 94 -5.09 -1.42 -29.16
CA VAL A 94 -6.39 -1.67 -29.80
C VAL A 94 -6.18 -1.65 -31.32
N THR A 95 -6.80 -2.58 -32.03
CA THR A 95 -6.78 -2.63 -33.49
C THR A 95 -7.75 -1.62 -34.09
N GLY A 96 -7.45 -1.08 -35.28
CA GLY A 96 -8.32 -0.14 -35.96
C GLY A 96 -9.71 -0.70 -36.24
N THR A 97 -9.82 -1.97 -36.57
CA THR A 97 -11.11 -2.65 -36.76
C THR A 97 -11.95 -2.64 -35.48
N GLN A 98 -11.36 -2.97 -34.32
CA GLN A 98 -12.07 -2.98 -33.05
C GLN A 98 -12.55 -1.59 -32.61
N GLU A 99 -11.77 -0.54 -32.87
CA GLU A 99 -12.18 0.85 -32.58
C GLU A 99 -13.31 1.34 -33.53
N SER A 100 -13.39 0.76 -34.75
CA SER A 100 -14.41 1.11 -35.73
C SER A 100 -15.73 0.36 -35.55
N VAL A 101 -15.73 -0.76 -34.84
CA VAL A 101 -16.94 -1.56 -34.57
C VAL A 101 -17.76 -0.89 -33.45
N ASN A 102 -19.07 -0.84 -33.61
CA ASN A 102 -19.98 -0.35 -32.60
C ASN A 102 -20.04 -1.34 -31.43
N SER A 103 -19.36 -1.02 -30.36
CA SER A 103 -19.27 -1.85 -29.14
C SER A 103 -20.33 -1.48 -28.12
N ALA A 104 -21.00 -2.45 -27.53
CA ALA A 104 -21.96 -2.23 -26.45
C ALA A 104 -21.28 -1.69 -25.19
N GLY A 105 -21.88 -0.70 -24.55
CA GLY A 105 -21.45 -0.14 -23.27
C GLY A 105 -20.23 0.77 -23.30
N ARG A 106 -19.65 1.07 -24.46
CA ARG A 106 -18.46 1.92 -24.56
C ARG A 106 -18.38 2.68 -25.89
N ARG A 107 -18.00 3.95 -25.81
CA ARG A 107 -17.86 4.83 -26.99
C ARG A 107 -16.53 4.65 -27.71
N SER A 108 -15.46 4.38 -26.97
CA SER A 108 -14.10 4.16 -27.45
C SER A 108 -13.49 3.00 -26.68
N GLU A 109 -12.99 2.00 -27.39
CA GLU A 109 -12.30 0.87 -26.79
C GLU A 109 -10.96 1.30 -26.19
N MET A 110 -10.21 2.17 -26.88
CA MET A 110 -8.94 2.69 -26.38
C MET A 110 -9.14 3.47 -25.08
N GLY A 111 -10.17 4.33 -24.98
CA GLY A 111 -10.50 5.08 -23.76
C GLY A 111 -10.78 4.16 -22.58
N TYR A 112 -11.60 3.14 -22.78
CA TYR A 112 -11.94 2.15 -21.78
C TYR A 112 -10.70 1.36 -21.30
N GLN A 113 -9.88 0.88 -22.24
CA GLN A 113 -8.67 0.14 -21.91
C GLN A 113 -7.65 1.02 -21.14
N MET A 114 -7.53 2.29 -21.49
CA MET A 114 -6.64 3.22 -20.80
C MET A 114 -7.10 3.47 -19.35
N GLU A 115 -8.39 3.66 -19.12
CA GLU A 115 -8.95 3.81 -17.76
C GLU A 115 -8.68 2.56 -16.91
N LYS A 116 -8.93 1.38 -17.49
CA LYS A 116 -8.64 0.10 -16.84
C LYS A 116 -7.15 -0.04 -16.51
N LYS A 117 -6.25 0.27 -17.45
CA LYS A 117 -4.80 0.22 -17.24
C LYS A 117 -4.31 1.23 -16.19
N MET A 118 -4.94 2.40 -16.06
CA MET A 118 -4.63 3.35 -15.00
C MET A 118 -4.98 2.79 -13.62
N ARG A 119 -6.14 2.15 -13.47
CA ARG A 119 -6.52 1.49 -12.21
C ARG A 119 -5.57 0.33 -11.88
N GLU A 120 -5.22 -0.49 -12.86
CA GLU A 120 -4.25 -1.57 -12.70
C GLU A 120 -2.88 -1.03 -12.25
N LEU A 121 -2.39 0.06 -12.85
CA LEU A 121 -1.10 0.66 -12.50
C LEU A 121 -1.09 1.20 -11.05
N LYS A 122 -2.17 1.83 -10.59
CA LYS A 122 -2.29 2.27 -9.19
C LYS A 122 -2.24 1.10 -8.22
N ARG A 123 -2.89 -0.01 -8.54
CA ARG A 123 -2.83 -1.24 -7.75
C ARG A 123 -1.42 -1.83 -7.67
N ASP A 124 -0.70 -1.83 -8.81
CA ASP A 124 0.69 -2.30 -8.85
C ASP A 124 1.60 -1.43 -7.97
N VAL A 125 1.38 -0.11 -7.97
CA VAL A 125 2.11 0.84 -7.10
C VAL A 125 1.80 0.55 -5.63
N GLU A 126 0.53 0.41 -5.25
CA GLU A 126 0.11 0.08 -3.88
C GLU A 126 0.76 -1.23 -3.40
N THR A 127 0.65 -2.28 -4.19
CA THR A 127 1.30 -3.57 -3.89
C THR A 127 2.81 -3.42 -3.71
N SER A 128 3.46 -2.58 -4.54
CA SER A 128 4.91 -2.38 -4.46
C SER A 128 5.33 -1.58 -3.22
N ILE A 129 4.49 -0.64 -2.76
CA ILE A 129 4.71 0.11 -1.51
C ILE A 129 4.70 -0.85 -0.30
N LEU A 130 3.78 -1.80 -0.29
CA LEU A 130 3.55 -2.73 0.84
C LEU A 130 4.40 -4.01 0.75
N ALA A 131 5.08 -4.22 -0.38
CA ALA A 131 5.85 -5.43 -0.63
C ALA A 131 7.17 -5.48 0.18
N ASN A 132 7.61 -6.70 0.43
CA ASN A 132 8.94 -6.99 1.00
C ASN A 132 10.01 -6.98 -0.11
N THR A 133 10.40 -5.79 -0.56
CA THR A 133 11.35 -5.60 -1.66
C THR A 133 12.45 -4.63 -1.28
N ALA A 134 13.71 -5.00 -1.56
CA ALA A 134 14.85 -4.11 -1.42
C ALA A 134 15.00 -3.17 -2.61
N LYS A 135 15.60 -2.00 -2.38
CA LYS A 135 15.97 -1.08 -3.47
C LYS A 135 17.05 -1.69 -4.37
N VAL A 136 16.91 -1.45 -5.67
CA VAL A 136 17.90 -1.87 -6.67
C VAL A 136 18.25 -0.67 -7.53
N VAL A 137 19.55 -0.35 -7.61
CA VAL A 137 20.06 0.78 -8.42
C VAL A 137 19.78 0.58 -9.91
N GLY A 138 19.75 -0.67 -10.36
CA GLY A 138 19.57 -1.01 -11.75
C GLY A 138 20.83 -0.78 -12.60
N ASN A 139 20.80 -1.29 -13.81
CA ASN A 139 21.81 -1.11 -14.86
C ASN A 139 21.14 -1.33 -16.23
N ASP A 140 21.91 -1.43 -17.30
CA ASP A 140 21.39 -1.60 -18.66
C ASP A 140 20.56 -2.88 -18.88
N THR A 141 20.68 -3.87 -18.00
CA THR A 141 19.96 -5.16 -18.08
C THR A 141 19.03 -5.41 -16.92
N LEU A 142 19.15 -4.65 -15.83
CA LEU A 142 18.36 -4.80 -14.62
C LEU A 142 17.59 -3.51 -14.32
N ALA A 143 16.26 -3.61 -14.21
CA ALA A 143 15.42 -2.47 -13.86
C ALA A 143 15.69 -1.96 -12.42
N ARG A 144 15.62 -0.65 -12.23
CA ARG A 144 15.60 -0.04 -10.90
C ARG A 144 14.36 -0.50 -10.14
N LYS A 145 14.52 -0.81 -8.85
CA LYS A 145 13.41 -1.17 -7.97
C LYS A 145 13.35 -0.23 -6.78
N VAL A 146 12.14 0.09 -6.37
CA VAL A 146 11.83 0.83 -5.14
C VAL A 146 11.87 -0.13 -3.97
N ALA A 147 12.43 0.29 -2.83
CA ALA A 147 12.28 -0.45 -1.59
C ALA A 147 10.85 -0.27 -1.06
N GLY A 148 10.19 -1.38 -0.75
CA GLY A 148 8.88 -1.38 -0.10
C GLY A 148 8.97 -1.12 1.40
N LEU A 149 7.82 -0.88 2.05
CA LEU A 149 7.73 -0.49 3.45
C LEU A 149 8.40 -1.52 4.40
N GLN A 150 8.27 -2.80 4.11
CA GLN A 150 8.85 -3.87 4.93
C GLN A 150 10.38 -3.85 5.00
N ALA A 151 11.04 -3.29 3.97
CA ALA A 151 12.49 -3.13 3.97
C ALA A 151 12.98 -1.92 4.82
N TRP A 152 12.05 -1.11 5.32
CA TRP A 152 12.36 0.09 6.11
C TRP A 152 12.10 -0.09 7.60
N VAL A 153 11.01 -0.75 8.00
CA VAL A 153 10.63 -0.91 9.41
C VAL A 153 11.56 -1.93 10.07
N LYS A 154 12.28 -1.46 11.10
CA LYS A 154 13.24 -2.25 11.87
C LYS A 154 13.05 -2.12 13.38
N THR A 155 13.05 -0.88 13.87
CA THR A 155 13.12 -0.60 15.32
C THR A 155 11.86 -1.07 16.05
N ASN A 156 10.69 -0.85 15.46
CA ASN A 156 9.39 -1.20 16.01
C ASN A 156 8.80 -2.40 15.27
N ALA A 157 9.60 -3.44 15.09
CA ALA A 157 9.19 -4.68 14.46
C ALA A 157 8.96 -5.75 15.52
N ASN A 158 7.86 -6.51 15.39
CA ASN A 158 7.60 -7.70 16.16
C ASN A 158 7.68 -8.91 15.24
N ASP A 159 8.86 -9.55 15.23
CA ASP A 159 9.21 -10.67 14.37
C ASP A 159 9.14 -12.01 15.13
N ALA A 160 9.05 -13.12 14.41
CA ALA A 160 9.27 -14.43 14.99
C ALA A 160 10.74 -14.57 15.44
N SER A 161 11.00 -15.40 16.43
CA SER A 161 12.33 -15.56 17.02
C SER A 161 13.39 -16.11 16.04
N ASP A 162 12.96 -16.72 14.95
CA ASP A 162 13.75 -17.29 13.86
C ASP A 162 13.76 -16.43 12.59
N ALA A 163 13.05 -15.30 12.61
CA ALA A 163 13.06 -14.31 11.54
C ALA A 163 14.33 -13.46 11.56
N THR A 164 14.60 -12.79 10.45
CA THR A 164 15.67 -11.77 10.37
C THR A 164 15.09 -10.45 9.91
N ALA A 165 15.09 -9.47 10.80
CA ALA A 165 14.64 -8.12 10.49
C ALA A 165 15.50 -7.47 9.39
N SER A 166 14.92 -6.57 8.60
CA SER A 166 15.66 -5.74 7.65
C SER A 166 16.64 -4.82 8.37
N ALA A 167 17.63 -4.28 7.67
CA ALA A 167 18.54 -3.28 8.23
C ALA A 167 17.90 -1.90 8.47
N GLY A 168 16.67 -1.67 8.01
CA GLY A 168 15.96 -0.39 8.11
C GLY A 168 16.47 0.68 7.14
N THR A 169 17.19 0.28 6.11
CA THR A 169 17.82 1.19 5.11
C THR A 169 17.27 1.00 3.70
N GLY A 170 16.29 0.11 3.53
CA GLY A 170 15.77 -0.29 2.23
C GLY A 170 16.74 -1.08 1.36
N ALA A 171 17.91 -1.47 1.89
CA ALA A 171 18.93 -2.19 1.13
C ALA A 171 18.73 -3.70 1.11
N ASP A 172 18.04 -4.23 2.08
CA ASP A 172 17.73 -5.64 2.27
C ASP A 172 16.25 -5.83 2.62
N VAL A 173 15.82 -7.07 2.61
CA VAL A 173 14.44 -7.47 2.88
C VAL A 173 14.33 -8.09 4.27
N HIS A 174 13.15 -8.05 4.85
CA HIS A 174 12.80 -8.90 5.99
C HIS A 174 12.82 -10.38 5.54
N THR A 175 13.37 -11.25 6.35
CA THR A 175 13.33 -12.70 6.11
C THR A 175 12.36 -13.35 7.08
N ASP A 176 11.31 -13.95 6.55
CA ASP A 176 10.23 -14.51 7.34
C ASP A 176 10.70 -15.68 8.22
N GLY A 177 10.14 -15.73 9.41
CA GLY A 177 10.32 -16.82 10.37
C GLY A 177 9.10 -17.75 10.42
N THR A 178 8.96 -18.48 11.53
CA THR A 178 7.83 -19.37 11.76
C THR A 178 6.54 -18.58 12.00
N ALA A 179 5.52 -18.86 11.21
CA ALA A 179 4.22 -18.17 11.29
C ALA A 179 3.54 -18.39 12.65
N ARG A 180 3.03 -17.32 13.25
CA ARG A 180 2.41 -17.27 14.57
C ARG A 180 1.06 -16.54 14.54
N PRO A 181 0.11 -16.89 15.42
CA PRO A 181 -1.18 -16.19 15.45
C PRO A 181 -1.03 -14.77 15.98
N LEU A 182 -1.75 -13.82 15.39
CA LEU A 182 -1.85 -12.45 15.89
C LEU A 182 -2.54 -12.45 17.27
N THR A 183 -1.89 -11.82 18.26
CA THR A 183 -2.43 -11.64 19.62
C THR A 183 -2.53 -10.16 19.96
N GLU A 184 -3.43 -9.83 20.90
CA GLU A 184 -3.60 -8.46 21.41
C GLU A 184 -2.29 -7.94 22.05
N THR A 185 -1.58 -8.79 22.77
CA THR A 185 -0.27 -8.45 23.38
C THR A 185 0.77 -8.01 22.33
N MET A 186 0.86 -8.71 21.17
CA MET A 186 1.77 -8.28 20.09
C MET A 186 1.41 -6.90 19.57
N PHE A 187 0.11 -6.61 19.50
CA PHE A 187 -0.39 -5.33 19.05
C PHE A 187 0.00 -4.21 20.01
N GLU A 188 -0.24 -4.42 21.31
CA GLU A 188 0.15 -3.50 22.38
C GLU A 188 1.67 -3.31 22.48
N ASP A 189 2.46 -4.40 22.40
CA ASP A 189 3.92 -4.36 22.46
C ASP A 189 4.52 -3.49 21.35
N VAL A 190 4.04 -3.64 20.11
CA VAL A 190 4.53 -2.88 18.97
C VAL A 190 4.18 -1.40 19.08
N LEU A 191 3.00 -1.08 19.56
CA LEU A 191 2.58 0.29 19.80
C LEU A 191 3.39 0.94 20.93
N ALA A 192 3.65 0.20 22.01
CA ALA A 192 4.51 0.66 23.09
C ALA A 192 5.96 0.88 22.61
N GLN A 193 6.51 0.02 21.73
CA GLN A 193 7.81 0.22 21.10
C GLN A 193 7.84 1.52 20.28
N SER A 194 6.82 1.75 19.44
CA SER A 194 6.70 2.96 18.64
C SER A 194 6.64 4.20 19.52
N TRP A 195 5.83 4.19 20.57
CA TRP A 195 5.74 5.30 21.53
C TRP A 195 7.08 5.58 22.23
N ASN A 196 7.81 4.54 22.66
CA ASN A 196 9.14 4.67 23.26
C ASN A 196 10.18 5.24 22.29
N ALA A 197 10.03 4.95 20.99
CA ALA A 197 10.86 5.52 19.93
C ALA A 197 10.45 6.95 19.52
N GLY A 198 9.35 7.47 20.08
CA GLY A 198 8.81 8.80 19.81
C GLY A 198 7.84 8.87 18.62
N GLY A 199 7.45 7.71 18.04
CA GLY A 199 6.44 7.61 16.99
C GLY A 199 5.03 7.44 17.56
N MET A 200 4.03 7.88 16.81
CA MET A 200 2.61 7.69 17.13
C MET A 200 1.86 7.35 15.84
N PRO A 201 1.93 6.10 15.35
CA PRO A 201 1.23 5.71 14.14
C PRO A 201 -0.28 5.86 14.32
N SER A 202 -0.94 6.43 13.33
CA SER A 202 -2.38 6.70 13.36
C SER A 202 -3.21 5.68 12.55
N TYR A 203 -2.56 4.88 11.69
CA TYR A 203 -3.25 3.89 10.86
C TYR A 203 -2.64 2.51 11.01
N GLY A 204 -3.51 1.51 11.20
CA GLY A 204 -3.17 0.09 11.13
C GLY A 204 -3.66 -0.53 9.83
N ILE A 205 -2.75 -0.90 8.94
CA ILE A 205 -3.06 -1.44 7.62
C ILE A 205 -2.86 -2.94 7.62
N MET A 206 -3.87 -3.68 7.24
CA MET A 206 -3.85 -5.14 7.33
C MET A 206 -4.80 -5.80 6.33
N ASN A 207 -4.54 -7.08 6.07
CA ASN A 207 -5.43 -7.91 5.28
C ASN A 207 -6.74 -8.24 6.04
N SER A 208 -7.77 -8.65 5.31
CA SER A 208 -9.08 -9.01 5.85
C SER A 208 -9.03 -10.12 6.91
N PHE A 209 -8.09 -11.07 6.80
CA PHE A 209 -7.91 -12.14 7.79
C PHE A 209 -7.44 -11.55 9.13
N GLN A 210 -6.41 -10.72 9.12
CA GLN A 210 -5.89 -10.10 10.34
C GLN A 210 -6.89 -9.11 10.94
N LYS A 211 -7.64 -8.35 10.14
CA LYS A 211 -8.72 -7.48 10.64
C LYS A 211 -9.77 -8.27 11.43
N ARG A 212 -10.12 -9.47 10.96
CA ARG A 212 -11.02 -10.35 11.70
C ARG A 212 -10.43 -10.82 13.03
N LYS A 213 -9.11 -11.03 13.10
CA LYS A 213 -8.42 -11.38 14.36
C LYS A 213 -8.43 -10.21 15.34
N VAL A 214 -8.13 -9.00 14.87
CA VAL A 214 -8.21 -7.77 15.70
C VAL A 214 -9.63 -7.56 16.25
N SER A 215 -10.66 -7.77 15.42
CA SER A 215 -12.06 -7.67 15.86
C SER A 215 -12.46 -8.71 16.92
N ALA A 216 -11.65 -9.75 17.09
CA ALA A 216 -11.89 -10.81 18.09
C ALA A 216 -11.06 -10.63 19.38
N PHE A 217 -10.30 -9.54 19.53
CA PHE A 217 -9.56 -9.25 20.76
C PHE A 217 -10.49 -9.11 21.98
N SER A 218 -10.08 -9.63 23.11
CA SER A 218 -10.94 -9.85 24.27
C SER A 218 -11.47 -8.58 24.93
N GLY A 219 -10.74 -7.47 24.85
CA GLY A 219 -11.18 -6.17 25.36
C GLY A 219 -12.36 -5.55 24.61
N ASN A 220 -12.56 -5.99 23.35
CA ASN A 220 -13.52 -5.40 22.42
C ASN A 220 -14.66 -6.36 22.04
N SER A 221 -14.72 -7.53 22.65
CA SER A 221 -15.58 -8.64 22.22
C SER A 221 -17.03 -8.55 22.73
N THR A 222 -17.49 -7.41 23.26
CA THR A 222 -18.91 -7.24 23.55
C THR A 222 -19.61 -6.81 22.26
N PRO A 223 -20.32 -7.73 21.56
CA PRO A 223 -21.07 -7.36 20.37
C PRO A 223 -22.11 -6.31 20.75
N THR A 224 -22.00 -5.12 20.20
CA THR A 224 -23.01 -4.09 20.39
C THR A 224 -24.18 -4.39 19.47
N GLN A 225 -25.29 -4.84 20.03
CA GLN A 225 -26.53 -5.01 19.30
C GLN A 225 -27.33 -3.72 19.37
N ASP A 226 -27.52 -3.07 18.24
CA ASP A 226 -28.47 -1.98 18.12
C ASP A 226 -29.87 -2.57 18.01
N ALA A 227 -30.60 -2.56 19.11
CA ALA A 227 -31.97 -3.11 19.18
C ALA A 227 -32.97 -2.37 18.29
N SER A 228 -32.67 -1.12 17.90
CA SER A 228 -33.55 -0.32 17.05
C SER A 228 -33.42 -0.66 15.56
N SER A 229 -32.24 -1.09 15.10
CA SER A 229 -31.97 -1.40 13.69
C SER A 229 -31.87 -2.90 13.41
N GLY A 230 -31.86 -3.75 14.42
CA GLY A 230 -31.69 -5.20 14.27
C GLY A 230 -30.31 -5.61 13.73
N LYS A 231 -29.30 -4.73 13.86
CA LYS A 231 -27.94 -4.95 13.35
C LYS A 231 -27.03 -5.41 14.48
N LEU A 232 -26.22 -6.43 14.18
CA LEU A 232 -25.13 -6.88 15.04
C LEU A 232 -23.83 -6.26 14.51
N TYR A 233 -23.15 -5.45 15.31
CA TYR A 233 -21.84 -4.88 15.01
C TYR A 233 -20.77 -5.75 15.66
N ASN A 234 -19.87 -6.30 14.84
CA ASN A 234 -18.70 -7.04 15.28
C ASN A 234 -17.49 -6.60 14.42
N SER A 235 -17.24 -5.29 14.42
CA SER A 235 -16.11 -4.70 13.70
C SER A 235 -15.44 -3.69 14.60
N VAL A 236 -14.12 -3.73 14.62
CA VAL A 236 -13.27 -2.71 15.22
C VAL A 236 -12.72 -1.87 14.09
N ASP A 237 -13.13 -0.63 14.00
CA ASP A 237 -12.62 0.32 13.01
C ASP A 237 -11.58 1.25 13.63
N VAL A 238 -11.64 1.50 14.94
CA VAL A 238 -10.66 2.27 15.70
C VAL A 238 -10.21 1.44 16.90
N TYR A 239 -8.91 1.30 17.07
CA TYR A 239 -8.31 0.69 18.24
C TYR A 239 -7.74 1.79 19.14
N CYS A 240 -8.17 1.84 20.40
CA CYS A 240 -7.63 2.76 21.39
C CYS A 240 -6.61 2.01 22.24
N ASP A 241 -5.35 2.40 22.12
CA ASP A 241 -4.26 1.83 22.88
C ASP A 241 -4.32 2.28 24.35
N PRO A 242 -3.90 1.47 25.33
CA PRO A 242 -3.77 1.86 26.74
C PRO A 242 -2.92 3.12 26.97
N LEU A 243 -2.04 3.48 26.03
CA LEU A 243 -1.24 4.71 26.06
C LEU A 243 -2.02 5.95 25.59
N GLY A 244 -3.26 5.78 25.11
CA GLY A 244 -4.15 6.86 24.68
C GLY A 244 -4.03 7.23 23.19
N SER A 245 -3.36 6.42 22.40
CA SER A 245 -3.32 6.58 20.94
C SER A 245 -4.55 5.94 20.31
N GLU A 246 -5.18 6.64 19.36
CA GLU A 246 -6.26 6.12 18.53
C GLU A 246 -5.69 5.70 17.17
N ILE A 247 -5.97 4.48 16.76
CA ILE A 247 -5.45 3.89 15.52
C ILE A 247 -6.61 3.43 14.66
N ASP A 248 -6.73 3.99 13.48
CA ASP A 248 -7.72 3.60 12.48
C ASP A 248 -7.30 2.30 11.80
N ILE A 249 -8.14 1.27 11.90
CA ILE A 249 -7.87 -0.04 11.29
C ILE A 249 -8.42 -0.08 9.87
N VAL A 250 -7.54 0.03 8.90
CA VAL A 250 -7.87 0.06 7.48
C VAL A 250 -7.58 -1.30 6.82
N PRO A 251 -8.60 -2.02 6.32
CA PRO A 251 -8.37 -3.22 5.53
C PRO A 251 -7.88 -2.85 4.13
N ASP A 252 -6.82 -3.50 3.69
CA ASP A 252 -6.32 -3.36 2.33
C ASP A 252 -6.15 -4.75 1.69
N HIS A 253 -6.53 -4.86 0.42
CA HIS A 253 -6.44 -6.09 -0.36
C HIS A 253 -5.01 -6.42 -0.81
N PHE A 254 -4.12 -5.43 -0.82
CA PHE A 254 -2.76 -5.54 -1.37
C PHE A 254 -1.70 -5.77 -0.31
N VAL A 255 -2.05 -5.70 0.96
CA VAL A 255 -1.17 -6.08 2.09
C VAL A 255 -0.97 -7.59 2.10
N PRO A 256 0.27 -8.09 2.20
CA PRO A 256 0.53 -9.50 2.48
C PRO A 256 -0.23 -9.95 3.73
N ALA A 257 -0.77 -11.18 3.70
CA ALA A 257 -1.65 -11.64 4.77
C ALA A 257 -0.92 -11.95 6.09
N ASP A 258 0.37 -12.09 6.04
CA ASP A 258 1.30 -12.42 7.12
C ASP A 258 1.85 -11.19 7.86
N VAL A 259 1.45 -9.98 7.47
CA VAL A 259 1.97 -8.73 8.01
C VAL A 259 0.85 -7.77 8.41
N VAL A 260 1.07 -7.03 9.48
CA VAL A 260 0.28 -5.85 9.88
C VAL A 260 1.22 -4.65 9.95
N HIS A 261 0.90 -3.59 9.25
CA HIS A 261 1.64 -2.34 9.26
C HIS A 261 0.93 -1.27 10.06
N PHE A 262 1.67 -0.57 10.92
CA PHE A 262 1.25 0.66 11.57
C PHE A 262 2.01 1.81 10.95
N ILE A 263 1.29 2.75 10.35
CA ILE A 263 1.89 3.85 9.63
C ILE A 263 1.47 5.21 10.19
N ASP A 264 2.41 6.13 10.14
CA ASP A 264 2.16 7.55 10.31
C ASP A 264 2.32 8.22 8.95
N PRO A 265 1.23 8.71 8.32
CA PRO A 265 1.30 9.31 6.99
C PRO A 265 2.19 10.55 6.90
N ASP A 266 2.42 11.25 8.00
CA ASP A 266 3.25 12.47 8.03
C ASP A 266 4.73 12.15 7.79
N TYR A 267 5.16 10.92 8.14
CA TYR A 267 6.53 10.44 7.93
C TYR A 267 6.71 9.56 6.70
N MET A 268 5.67 9.47 5.84
CA MET A 268 5.74 8.68 4.62
C MET A 268 5.28 9.50 3.42
N SER A 269 5.99 9.42 2.29
CA SER A 269 5.64 10.19 1.11
C SER A 269 5.85 9.41 -0.18
N PHE A 270 4.88 9.53 -1.08
CA PHE A 270 4.99 9.09 -2.47
C PHE A 270 5.72 10.14 -3.28
N VAL A 271 6.92 9.82 -3.71
CA VAL A 271 7.81 10.77 -4.40
C VAL A 271 7.79 10.48 -5.88
N THR A 272 7.46 11.46 -6.73
CA THR A 272 7.41 11.29 -8.18
C THR A 272 8.54 12.04 -8.87
N LEU A 273 9.28 11.35 -9.74
CA LEU A 273 10.20 11.98 -10.67
C LEU A 273 9.46 12.39 -11.96
N ARG A 274 8.64 11.48 -12.49
CA ARG A 274 7.67 11.74 -13.56
C ARG A 274 6.31 11.27 -13.08
N ASP A 275 5.37 12.19 -12.97
CA ASP A 275 4.01 11.89 -12.54
C ASP A 275 3.26 11.02 -13.56
N PHE A 276 2.12 10.48 -13.17
CA PHE A 276 1.26 9.69 -14.05
C PHE A 276 0.95 10.45 -15.33
N HIS A 277 1.41 9.93 -16.44
CA HIS A 277 1.16 10.52 -17.74
C HIS A 277 0.97 9.45 -18.81
N THR A 278 0.22 9.83 -19.83
CA THR A 278 -0.05 9.00 -20.99
C THR A 278 0.86 9.40 -22.15
N LYS A 279 1.39 8.43 -22.86
CA LYS A 279 2.21 8.63 -24.06
C LYS A 279 1.69 7.78 -25.21
N ASP A 280 1.50 8.41 -26.37
CA ASP A 280 1.22 7.67 -27.60
C ASP A 280 2.51 6.99 -28.10
N LEU A 281 2.40 5.72 -28.44
CA LEU A 281 3.51 4.95 -29.01
C LEU A 281 3.39 4.91 -30.53
N ALA A 282 4.53 4.73 -31.22
CA ALA A 282 4.55 4.63 -32.66
C ALA A 282 3.64 3.50 -33.17
N LYS A 283 2.86 3.80 -34.23
CA LYS A 283 1.99 2.80 -34.87
C LYS A 283 2.84 1.81 -35.67
N THR A 284 2.60 0.54 -35.41
CA THR A 284 3.17 -0.58 -36.22
C THR A 284 2.01 -1.44 -36.70
N GLY A 285 1.61 -1.23 -37.96
CA GLY A 285 0.40 -1.84 -38.53
C GLY A 285 -0.89 -1.15 -38.11
N ASP A 286 -2.03 -1.75 -38.39
CA ASP A 286 -3.37 -1.22 -38.09
C ASP A 286 -3.74 -1.43 -36.63
N SER A 287 -3.05 -0.70 -35.73
CA SER A 287 -3.35 -0.68 -34.30
C SER A 287 -2.83 0.59 -33.66
N GLU A 288 -3.56 1.08 -32.66
CA GLU A 288 -3.11 2.17 -31.77
C GLU A 288 -2.56 1.58 -30.48
N ARG A 289 -1.49 2.21 -29.97
CA ARG A 289 -0.87 1.86 -28.71
C ARG A 289 -0.66 3.10 -27.87
N LYS A 290 -1.09 3.02 -26.59
CA LYS A 290 -0.86 4.07 -25.59
C LYS A 290 -0.23 3.45 -24.36
N GLN A 291 0.74 4.15 -23.80
CA GLN A 291 1.44 3.77 -22.59
C GLN A 291 1.05 4.75 -21.48
N ILE A 292 0.69 4.23 -20.32
CA ILE A 292 0.61 4.99 -19.08
C ILE A 292 1.86 4.65 -18.28
N LEU A 293 2.53 5.66 -17.77
CA LEU A 293 3.76 5.45 -17.04
C LEU A 293 3.84 6.41 -15.86
N VAL A 294 4.49 5.96 -14.80
CA VAL A 294 4.88 6.75 -13.63
C VAL A 294 6.30 6.37 -13.24
N GLU A 295 7.11 7.33 -12.86
CA GLU A 295 8.41 7.10 -12.25
C GLU A 295 8.40 7.67 -10.85
N TRP A 296 8.53 6.77 -9.86
CA TRP A 296 8.23 7.05 -8.49
C TRP A 296 9.19 6.36 -7.52
N SER A 297 9.21 6.86 -6.30
CA SER A 297 9.92 6.29 -5.16
C SER A 297 9.08 6.39 -3.90
N LEU A 298 9.43 5.64 -2.89
CA LEU A 298 8.87 5.74 -1.54
C LEU A 298 9.91 6.41 -0.64
N GLU A 299 9.52 7.50 0.04
CA GLU A 299 10.28 8.10 1.13
C GLU A 299 9.65 7.69 2.45
N VAL A 300 10.46 7.09 3.31
CA VAL A 300 10.15 6.83 4.71
C VAL A 300 11.05 7.75 5.52
N ALA A 301 10.53 8.90 5.93
CA ALA A 301 11.31 9.99 6.50
C ALA A 301 12.02 9.56 7.79
N ASN A 302 11.31 8.80 8.65
CA ASN A 302 11.88 8.16 9.83
C ASN A 302 11.19 6.82 10.08
N GLU A 303 11.93 5.73 10.09
CA GLU A 303 11.39 4.38 10.28
C GLU A 303 10.78 4.18 11.68
N ALA A 304 11.32 4.88 12.68
CA ALA A 304 10.83 4.79 14.06
C ALA A 304 9.41 5.37 14.27
N ALA A 305 8.87 6.13 13.30
CA ALA A 305 7.49 6.58 13.32
C ALA A 305 6.50 5.47 12.88
N HIS A 306 7.01 4.42 12.26
CA HIS A 306 6.23 3.27 11.79
C HIS A 306 6.50 2.05 12.65
N ALA A 307 5.58 1.08 12.56
CA ALA A 307 5.75 -0.20 13.24
C ALA A 307 5.15 -1.33 12.39
N ALA A 308 5.55 -2.56 12.65
CA ALA A 308 5.01 -3.72 11.94
C ALA A 308 5.02 -4.98 12.80
N ILE A 309 4.09 -5.87 12.52
CA ILE A 309 4.06 -7.23 13.05
C ILE A 309 4.19 -8.18 11.87
N TYR A 310 5.20 -9.01 11.88
CA TYR A 310 5.54 -9.95 10.81
C TYR A 310 5.26 -11.40 11.21
N ASP A 311 5.42 -12.29 10.26
CA ASP A 311 5.34 -13.74 10.47
C ASP A 311 4.00 -14.21 11.05
N LEU A 312 2.91 -13.65 10.54
CA LEU A 312 1.58 -14.00 11.00
C LEU A 312 0.98 -15.15 10.19
N THR A 313 0.17 -15.97 10.85
CA THR A 313 -0.60 -17.02 10.18
C THR A 313 -1.63 -16.40 9.24
N THR A 314 -1.79 -16.97 8.05
CA THR A 314 -2.65 -16.46 6.98
C THR A 314 -3.97 -17.21 6.83
N ALA A 315 -4.20 -18.30 7.57
CA ALA A 315 -5.38 -19.15 7.52
C ALA A 315 -5.68 -19.77 8.90
#